data_63bf7dd3654f20e09cb4f38bf25a2119
#
_entry.id   63bf7dd3654f20e09cb4f38bf25a2119
#
_cell.length_a   1.000
_cell.length_b   1.000
_cell.length_c   1.000
_cell.angle_alpha   90.00
_cell.angle_beta   90.00
_cell.angle_gamma   90.00
#
_symmetry.space_group_name_H-M   'P 1'
#
loop_
_entity.id
_entity.type
_entity.pdbx_description
1 polymer ?
#
loop_
_entity_poly.entity_id
_entity_poly.type
_entity_poly.pdbx_seq_one_letter_code
_entity_poly.pdbx_strand_id
1 'polypeptide(L)'
;MTLAATWNENLAYQYGKALGRDCRARNINVILGPAVNIYRAPMCGRNFEYMGEDPYLTSRICVGYIKGVQDQGVMATVKHFVANNSDYDRNNISNDIDERTLNEIYFPAYKAAIQEAEVGAIMTSYNLMNGIYTTENPWLLKEVLRNQWGFKGLVMSDWGSTHYCVPAARSGLDLEMAGGEKMNPKDMAYYLKTGDVTMD
;
A
#
# COMPACT_ATOMS: atom_id res chain seq x y z
N MET A 1 15.61 4.43 2.43
CA MET A 1 16.86 3.80 2.94
C MET A 1 17.58 4.64 3.98
N THR A 2 18.12 5.83 3.66
CA THR A 2 18.90 6.67 4.59
C THR A 2 18.17 6.97 5.90
N LEU A 3 16.86 7.24 5.85
CA LEU A 3 16.07 7.49 7.05
C LEU A 3 16.04 6.27 7.99
N ALA A 4 15.84 5.08 7.47
CA ALA A 4 15.82 3.86 8.27
C ALA A 4 17.19 3.54 8.88
N ALA A 5 18.28 3.87 8.19
CA ALA A 5 19.66 3.71 8.67
C ALA A 5 19.97 4.57 9.92
N THR A 6 19.13 5.53 10.25
CA THR A 6 19.26 6.33 11.48
C THR A 6 18.82 5.58 12.74
N TRP A 7 18.00 4.54 12.62
CA TRP A 7 17.39 3.79 13.74
C TRP A 7 16.61 4.70 14.72
N ASN A 8 16.11 5.83 14.21
CA ASN A 8 15.54 6.90 15.05
C ASN A 8 14.12 7.24 14.60
N GLU A 9 13.11 6.73 15.33
CA GLU A 9 11.70 6.97 15.06
C GLU A 9 11.33 8.46 15.18
N ASN A 10 11.93 9.19 16.12
CA ASN A 10 11.67 10.62 16.25
C ASN A 10 12.21 11.41 15.05
N LEU A 11 13.36 11.04 14.52
CA LEU A 11 13.89 11.64 13.31
C LEU A 11 12.98 11.33 12.11
N ALA A 12 12.42 10.12 12.04
CA ALA A 12 11.42 9.76 11.02
C ALA A 12 10.16 10.65 11.13
N TYR A 13 9.69 10.91 12.34
CA TYR A 13 8.58 11.84 12.58
C TYR A 13 8.93 13.27 12.11
N GLN A 14 10.11 13.80 12.46
CA GLN A 14 10.53 15.14 12.01
C GLN A 14 10.67 15.23 10.50
N TYR A 15 11.18 14.17 9.85
CA TYR A 15 11.26 14.07 8.40
C TYR A 15 9.85 14.07 7.77
N GLY A 16 8.94 13.25 8.30
CA GLY A 16 7.53 13.24 7.86
C GLY A 16 6.86 14.59 8.01
N LYS A 17 7.11 15.28 9.12
CA LYS A 17 6.62 16.64 9.37
C LYS A 17 7.14 17.65 8.35
N ALA A 18 8.41 17.59 7.98
CA ALA A 18 8.98 18.45 6.94
C ALA A 18 8.32 18.18 5.57
N LEU A 19 8.17 16.91 5.19
CA LEU A 19 7.47 16.53 3.96
C LEU A 19 6.01 16.99 3.94
N GLY A 20 5.29 16.81 5.04
CA GLY A 20 3.90 17.27 5.16
C GLY A 20 3.77 18.78 4.95
N ARG A 21 4.67 19.57 5.52
CA ARG A 21 4.74 21.03 5.29
C ARG A 21 5.00 21.38 3.83
N ASP A 22 5.93 20.68 3.19
CA ASP A 22 6.23 20.86 1.76
C ASP A 22 5.03 20.51 0.88
N CYS A 23 4.31 19.44 1.21
CA CYS A 23 3.06 19.07 0.54
C CYS A 23 2.01 20.18 0.68
N ARG A 24 1.79 20.68 1.89
CA ARG A 24 0.83 21.77 2.15
C ARG A 24 1.19 23.04 1.38
N ALA A 25 2.46 23.41 1.37
CA ALA A 25 2.92 24.60 0.64
C ALA A 25 2.68 24.49 -0.89
N ARG A 26 2.50 23.28 -1.39
CA ARG A 26 2.23 23.00 -2.82
C ARG A 26 0.78 22.58 -3.11
N ASN A 27 -0.13 22.71 -2.13
CA ASN A 27 -1.52 22.25 -2.23
C ASN A 27 -1.67 20.75 -2.51
N ILE A 28 -0.73 19.93 -2.03
CA ILE A 28 -0.79 18.48 -2.13
C ILE A 28 -1.47 17.95 -0.86
N ASN A 29 -2.57 17.21 -1.00
CA ASN A 29 -3.34 16.67 0.11
C ASN A 29 -3.02 15.21 0.42
N VAL A 30 -2.44 14.48 -0.53
CA VAL A 30 -2.09 13.07 -0.40
C VAL A 30 -0.66 12.86 -0.87
N ILE A 31 0.19 12.24 -0.04
CA ILE A 31 1.55 11.83 -0.43
C ILE A 31 1.62 10.32 -0.61
N LEU A 32 2.27 9.86 -1.69
CA LEU A 32 2.43 8.44 -2.00
C LEU A 32 3.67 7.86 -1.30
N GLY A 33 3.58 7.77 -0.01
CA GLY A 33 4.64 7.28 0.87
C GLY A 33 4.16 7.15 2.34
N PRO A 34 4.89 6.38 3.14
CA PRO A 34 6.17 5.73 2.88
C PRO A 34 6.05 4.42 2.09
N ALA A 35 7.17 4.00 1.46
CA ALA A 35 7.31 2.67 0.88
C ALA A 35 8.01 1.73 1.87
N VAL A 36 7.40 0.58 2.16
CA VAL A 36 7.78 -0.29 3.29
C VAL A 36 8.00 -1.76 2.91
N ASN A 37 8.16 -2.06 1.62
CA ASN A 37 8.46 -3.42 1.22
C ASN A 37 9.81 -3.88 1.80
N ILE A 38 9.87 -5.14 2.21
CA ILE A 38 11.09 -5.72 2.78
C ILE A 38 12.08 -6.07 1.66
N TYR A 39 13.37 -5.83 1.87
CA TYR A 39 14.45 -6.18 0.94
C TYR A 39 14.60 -7.70 0.86
N ARG A 40 13.73 -8.35 0.10
CA ARG A 40 13.79 -9.80 -0.09
C ARG A 40 14.79 -10.18 -1.19
N ALA A 41 14.75 -9.43 -2.29
CA ALA A 41 15.67 -9.61 -3.42
C ALA A 41 16.63 -8.41 -3.49
N PRO A 42 17.95 -8.60 -3.34
CA PRO A 42 18.93 -7.52 -3.42
C PRO A 42 18.92 -6.78 -4.77
N MET A 43 18.52 -7.48 -5.82
CA MET A 43 18.43 -6.95 -7.19
C MET A 43 17.16 -6.18 -7.50
N CYS A 44 16.23 -6.03 -6.55
CA CYS A 44 15.01 -5.26 -6.78
C CYS A 44 15.34 -3.79 -7.05
N GLY A 45 14.92 -3.28 -8.21
CA GLY A 45 15.21 -1.92 -8.67
C GLY A 45 14.60 -0.83 -7.79
N ARG A 46 13.65 -1.16 -6.92
CA ARG A 46 12.97 -0.22 -6.01
C ARG A 46 13.47 -0.26 -4.56
N ASN A 47 14.49 -1.03 -4.25
CA ASN A 47 15.06 -1.07 -2.90
C ASN A 47 15.52 0.31 -2.37
N PHE A 48 15.87 1.23 -3.26
CA PHE A 48 16.28 2.59 -2.87
C PHE A 48 15.21 3.37 -2.09
N GLU A 49 13.94 3.09 -2.29
CA GLU A 49 12.82 3.77 -1.61
C GLU A 49 12.32 3.03 -0.37
N TYR A 50 12.73 1.78 -0.17
CA TYR A 50 12.32 0.95 0.98
C TYR A 50 13.21 1.18 2.20
N MET A 51 12.85 0.57 3.34
CA MET A 51 13.48 0.86 4.63
C MET A 51 14.48 -0.19 5.10
N GLY A 52 14.54 -1.37 4.47
CA GLY A 52 15.51 -2.40 4.80
C GLY A 52 14.93 -3.81 4.83
N GLU A 53 15.66 -4.72 5.47
CA GLU A 53 15.35 -6.14 5.58
C GLU A 53 14.56 -6.46 6.86
N ASP A 54 14.71 -5.63 7.89
CA ASP A 54 14.12 -5.88 9.21
C ASP A 54 12.68 -5.33 9.29
N PRO A 55 11.67 -6.20 9.53
CA PRO A 55 10.27 -5.78 9.59
C PRO A 55 9.95 -4.91 10.81
N TYR A 56 10.68 -5.08 11.94
CA TYR A 56 10.44 -4.27 13.13
C TYR A 56 10.98 -2.85 12.93
N LEU A 57 12.23 -2.70 12.47
CA LEU A 57 12.80 -1.38 12.15
C LEU A 57 11.93 -0.66 11.13
N THR A 58 11.55 -1.35 10.05
CA THR A 58 10.66 -0.79 9.02
C THR A 58 9.35 -0.30 9.63
N SER A 59 8.75 -1.06 10.54
CA SER A 59 7.51 -0.67 11.23
C SER A 59 7.69 0.60 12.05
N ARG A 60 8.76 0.69 12.85
CA ARG A 60 8.99 1.86 13.72
C ARG A 60 9.22 3.14 12.92
N ILE A 61 10.08 3.08 11.91
CA ILE A 61 10.36 4.23 11.03
C ILE A 61 9.11 4.63 10.23
N CYS A 62 8.35 3.66 9.74
CA CYS A 62 7.09 3.88 9.04
C CYS A 62 6.08 4.65 9.91
N VAL A 63 5.88 4.22 11.16
CA VAL A 63 4.96 4.86 12.10
C VAL A 63 5.35 6.32 12.35
N GLY A 64 6.63 6.58 12.63
CA GLY A 64 7.13 7.95 12.81
C GLY A 64 6.88 8.81 11.56
N TYR A 65 7.25 8.33 10.39
CA TYR A 65 7.03 9.03 9.12
C TYR A 65 5.55 9.40 8.91
N ILE A 66 4.64 8.42 9.03
CA ILE A 66 3.21 8.63 8.79
C ILE A 66 2.64 9.66 9.76
N LYS A 67 2.91 9.53 11.05
CA LYS A 67 2.45 10.50 12.06
C LYS A 67 2.93 11.92 11.74
N GLY A 68 4.21 12.05 11.40
CA GLY A 68 4.77 13.36 11.04
C GLY A 68 4.08 14.01 9.84
N VAL A 69 3.79 13.24 8.79
CA VAL A 69 3.06 13.71 7.60
C VAL A 69 1.62 14.08 7.95
N GLN A 70 0.91 13.21 8.64
CA GLN A 70 -0.53 13.37 8.92
C GLN A 70 -0.79 14.50 9.92
N ASP A 71 0.10 14.79 10.85
CA ASP A 71 0.03 15.95 11.73
C ASP A 71 0.08 17.30 10.99
N GLN A 72 0.46 17.30 9.72
CA GLN A 72 0.39 18.50 8.87
C GLN A 72 -0.90 18.57 8.03
N GLY A 73 -1.87 17.67 8.25
CA GLY A 73 -3.11 17.61 7.50
C GLY A 73 -2.92 17.07 6.06
N VAL A 74 -1.93 16.25 5.83
CA VAL A 74 -1.68 15.54 4.58
C VAL A 74 -1.88 14.05 4.79
N MET A 75 -2.65 13.40 3.95
CA MET A 75 -2.86 11.96 4.00
C MET A 75 -1.59 11.22 3.55
N ALA A 76 -1.07 10.33 4.37
CA ALA A 76 0.00 9.42 3.98
C ALA A 76 -0.58 8.16 3.30
N THR A 77 0.18 7.59 2.35
CA THR A 77 -0.18 6.34 1.66
C THR A 77 0.94 5.34 1.85
N VAL A 78 0.74 4.34 2.70
CA VAL A 78 1.72 3.27 2.84
C VAL A 78 1.68 2.33 1.64
N LYS A 79 2.86 1.93 1.11
CA LYS A 79 2.96 1.19 -0.15
C LYS A 79 4.18 0.25 -0.16
N HIS A 80 4.23 -0.74 -1.01
CA HIS A 80 3.20 -1.27 -1.92
C HIS A 80 2.66 -2.57 -1.33
N PHE A 81 1.39 -2.64 -1.08
CA PHE A 81 0.74 -3.74 -0.38
C PHE A 81 0.36 -4.86 -1.36
N VAL A 82 1.08 -5.96 -1.41
CA VAL A 82 2.18 -6.44 -0.59
C VAL A 82 3.21 -7.22 -1.44
N ALA A 83 4.39 -7.41 -0.88
CA ALA A 83 5.41 -8.28 -1.46
C ALA A 83 5.92 -7.88 -2.86
N ASN A 84 6.10 -6.58 -3.12
CA ASN A 84 6.76 -6.10 -4.33
C ASN A 84 8.29 -6.34 -4.23
N ASN A 85 8.68 -7.62 -4.36
CA ASN A 85 10.05 -8.10 -4.12
C ASN A 85 10.96 -7.99 -5.33
N SER A 86 10.39 -7.84 -6.53
CA SER A 86 11.12 -7.74 -7.79
C SER A 86 10.49 -6.70 -8.69
N ASP A 87 11.32 -5.89 -9.34
CA ASP A 87 10.87 -4.97 -10.38
C ASP A 87 10.93 -5.62 -11.77
N TYR A 88 11.74 -6.68 -11.90
CA TYR A 88 11.77 -7.48 -13.12
C TYR A 88 10.46 -8.26 -13.25
N ASP A 89 9.80 -8.08 -14.38
CA ASP A 89 8.50 -8.69 -14.72
C ASP A 89 7.41 -8.51 -13.63
N ARG A 90 7.44 -7.39 -12.92
CA ARG A 90 6.59 -7.12 -11.74
C ARG A 90 5.09 -7.24 -12.00
N ASN A 91 4.65 -7.09 -13.25
CA ASN A 91 3.24 -7.20 -13.62
C ASN A 91 2.76 -8.66 -13.80
N ASN A 92 3.69 -9.61 -13.87
CA ASN A 92 3.35 -11.02 -14.13
C ASN A 92 3.92 -11.99 -13.08
N ILE A 93 4.88 -11.52 -12.27
CA ILE A 93 5.51 -12.38 -11.26
C ILE A 93 4.55 -12.65 -10.10
N SER A 94 4.44 -13.92 -9.69
CA SER A 94 3.79 -14.31 -8.45
C SER A 94 4.83 -14.46 -7.33
N ASN A 95 4.58 -13.81 -6.20
CA ASN A 95 5.32 -14.06 -4.97
C ASN A 95 4.50 -15.05 -4.14
N ASP A 96 4.94 -16.30 -4.11
CA ASP A 96 4.28 -17.37 -3.37
C ASP A 96 4.82 -17.40 -1.95
N ILE A 97 3.97 -17.03 -1.00
CA ILE A 97 4.35 -16.77 0.39
C ILE A 97 3.33 -17.42 1.31
N ASP A 98 3.79 -18.24 2.24
CA ASP A 98 2.94 -18.84 3.25
C ASP A 98 2.45 -17.79 4.28
N GLU A 99 1.35 -18.12 4.96
CA GLU A 99 0.69 -17.19 5.89
C GLU A 99 1.58 -16.80 7.07
N ARG A 100 2.41 -17.70 7.58
CA ARG A 100 3.34 -17.40 8.66
C ARG A 100 4.36 -16.35 8.21
N THR A 101 4.96 -16.56 7.05
CA THR A 101 5.94 -15.62 6.47
C THR A 101 5.31 -14.26 6.18
N LEU A 102 4.07 -14.24 5.69
CA LEU A 102 3.32 -12.99 5.53
C LEU A 102 3.20 -12.24 6.86
N ASN A 103 2.79 -12.92 7.92
CA ASN A 103 2.57 -12.30 9.23
C ASN A 103 3.86 -11.90 9.95
N GLU A 104 4.95 -12.65 9.80
CA GLU A 104 6.20 -12.38 10.51
C GLU A 104 7.11 -11.38 9.77
N ILE A 105 7.05 -11.33 8.43
CA ILE A 105 8.00 -10.57 7.62
C ILE A 105 7.33 -9.46 6.81
N TYR A 106 6.26 -9.77 6.05
CA TYR A 106 5.73 -8.83 5.05
C TYR A 106 4.65 -7.89 5.60
N PHE A 107 3.83 -8.34 6.54
CA PHE A 107 2.72 -7.58 7.09
C PHE A 107 3.06 -6.61 8.24
N PRO A 108 4.11 -6.79 9.05
CA PRO A 108 4.29 -6.00 10.28
C PRO A 108 4.29 -4.50 10.04
N ALA A 109 4.96 -3.99 9.01
CA ALA A 109 5.03 -2.56 8.75
C ALA A 109 3.66 -1.97 8.34
N TYR A 110 2.88 -2.68 7.54
CA TYR A 110 1.52 -2.25 7.16
C TYR A 110 0.56 -2.30 8.34
N LYS A 111 0.62 -3.36 9.15
CA LYS A 111 -0.19 -3.49 10.34
C LYS A 111 0.11 -2.37 11.34
N ALA A 112 1.38 -2.05 11.57
CA ALA A 112 1.79 -0.93 12.41
C ALA A 112 1.34 0.42 11.84
N ALA A 113 1.45 0.63 10.52
CA ALA A 113 0.95 1.83 9.85
C ALA A 113 -0.55 2.05 10.09
N ILE A 114 -1.34 0.98 10.08
CA ILE A 114 -2.79 1.03 10.31
C ILE A 114 -3.11 1.23 11.79
N GLN A 115 -2.58 0.36 12.65
CA GLN A 115 -3.03 0.27 14.05
C GLN A 115 -2.37 1.30 14.97
N GLU A 116 -1.17 1.78 14.63
CA GLU A 116 -0.43 2.70 15.48
C GLU A 116 -0.33 4.12 14.90
N ALA A 117 -0.34 4.26 13.57
CA ALA A 117 -0.25 5.56 12.91
C ALA A 117 -1.55 5.99 12.20
N GLU A 118 -2.57 5.14 12.20
CA GLU A 118 -3.89 5.44 11.58
C GLU A 118 -3.74 5.97 10.15
N VAL A 119 -2.91 5.29 9.34
CA VAL A 119 -2.61 5.73 7.97
C VAL A 119 -3.87 5.91 7.14
N GLY A 120 -3.97 7.03 6.43
CA GLY A 120 -5.18 7.38 5.68
C GLY A 120 -5.37 6.61 4.38
N ALA A 121 -4.29 6.11 3.76
CA ALA A 121 -4.38 5.35 2.52
C ALA A 121 -3.35 4.21 2.45
N ILE A 122 -3.70 3.20 1.67
CA ILE A 122 -2.81 2.09 1.28
C ILE A 122 -2.81 1.99 -0.25
N MET A 123 -1.61 1.76 -0.82
CA MET A 123 -1.45 1.45 -2.23
C MET A 123 -1.08 -0.01 -2.40
N THR A 124 -1.83 -0.74 -3.24
CA THR A 124 -1.52 -2.12 -3.60
C THR A 124 -0.26 -2.21 -4.45
N SER A 125 0.21 -3.41 -4.72
CA SER A 125 1.42 -3.64 -5.52
C SER A 125 1.09 -4.12 -6.93
N TYR A 126 2.10 -4.20 -7.81
CA TYR A 126 1.95 -4.68 -9.18
C TYR A 126 1.82 -6.20 -9.28
N ASN A 127 2.53 -6.92 -8.41
CA ASN A 127 2.71 -8.36 -8.49
C ASN A 127 1.48 -9.16 -8.06
N LEU A 128 1.45 -10.40 -8.48
CA LEU A 128 0.58 -11.40 -7.89
C LEU A 128 1.13 -11.85 -6.53
N MET A 129 0.24 -12.15 -5.61
CA MET A 129 0.51 -12.83 -4.36
C MET A 129 -0.26 -14.15 -4.36
N ASN A 130 0.47 -15.25 -4.30
CA ASN A 130 -0.10 -16.61 -4.39
C ASN A 130 -1.05 -16.76 -5.60
N GLY A 131 -0.62 -16.27 -6.77
CA GLY A 131 -1.34 -16.37 -8.03
C GLY A 131 -2.47 -15.36 -8.26
N ILE A 132 -2.72 -14.42 -7.33
CA ILE A 132 -3.79 -13.41 -7.46
C ILE A 132 -3.18 -12.01 -7.37
N TYR A 133 -3.54 -11.12 -8.30
CA TYR A 133 -3.13 -9.72 -8.24
C TYR A 133 -3.53 -9.07 -6.94
N THR A 134 -2.66 -8.31 -6.31
CA THR A 134 -2.93 -7.71 -5.00
C THR A 134 -4.10 -6.73 -5.03
N THR A 135 -4.36 -6.07 -6.15
CA THR A 135 -5.53 -5.21 -6.40
C THR A 135 -6.86 -5.97 -6.45
N GLU A 136 -6.81 -7.27 -6.68
CA GLU A 136 -7.95 -8.14 -6.99
C GLU A 136 -8.09 -9.30 -6.01
N ASN A 137 -7.39 -9.23 -4.89
CA ASN A 137 -7.31 -10.29 -3.90
C ASN A 137 -8.26 -10.01 -2.71
N PRO A 138 -9.45 -10.66 -2.66
CA PRO A 138 -10.43 -10.40 -1.60
C PRO A 138 -9.95 -10.86 -0.22
N TRP A 139 -9.12 -11.91 -0.15
CA TRP A 139 -8.53 -12.32 1.12
C TRP A 139 -7.61 -11.22 1.66
N LEU A 140 -6.78 -10.64 0.80
CA LEU A 140 -5.85 -9.58 1.19
C LEU A 140 -6.57 -8.29 1.59
N LEU A 141 -7.49 -7.80 0.75
CA LEU A 141 -8.09 -6.47 0.92
C LEU A 141 -9.29 -6.48 1.86
N LYS A 142 -10.15 -7.50 1.83
CA LYS A 142 -11.31 -7.57 2.72
C LYS A 142 -10.97 -8.28 4.02
N GLU A 143 -10.46 -9.52 3.93
CA GLU A 143 -10.29 -10.31 5.15
C GLU A 143 -9.13 -9.78 5.99
N VAL A 144 -7.92 -9.68 5.44
CA VAL A 144 -6.75 -9.24 6.22
C VAL A 144 -6.85 -7.74 6.53
N LEU A 145 -6.98 -6.90 5.51
CA LEU A 145 -6.87 -5.45 5.66
C LEU A 145 -8.07 -4.84 6.40
N ARG A 146 -9.31 -5.14 5.95
CA ARG A 146 -10.51 -4.54 6.52
C ARG A 146 -10.97 -5.25 7.79
N ASN A 147 -11.14 -6.59 7.74
CA ASN A 147 -11.74 -7.33 8.85
C ASN A 147 -10.77 -7.54 10.00
N GLN A 148 -9.56 -8.06 9.74
CA GLN A 148 -8.62 -8.39 10.81
C GLN A 148 -7.88 -7.17 11.36
N TRP A 149 -7.44 -6.25 10.49
CA TRP A 149 -6.67 -5.07 10.93
C TRP A 149 -7.52 -3.82 11.16
N GLY A 150 -8.78 -3.82 10.72
CA GLY A 150 -9.72 -2.73 10.94
C GLY A 150 -9.44 -1.48 10.11
N PHE A 151 -8.77 -1.61 8.96
CA PHE A 151 -8.45 -0.47 8.10
C PHE A 151 -9.70 0.20 7.55
N LYS A 152 -9.82 1.51 7.73
CA LYS A 152 -10.97 2.31 7.30
C LYS A 152 -10.64 3.33 6.21
N GLY A 153 -9.37 3.45 5.86
CA GLY A 153 -8.88 4.42 4.89
C GLY A 153 -9.07 3.97 3.43
N LEU A 154 -8.48 4.72 2.52
CA LEU A 154 -8.54 4.52 1.08
C LEU A 154 -7.60 3.40 0.63
N VAL A 155 -8.09 2.45 -0.15
CA VAL A 155 -7.27 1.46 -0.87
C VAL A 155 -7.17 1.89 -2.33
N MET A 156 -5.96 2.24 -2.77
CA MET A 156 -5.69 2.59 -4.17
C MET A 156 -4.78 1.56 -4.85
N SER A 157 -4.90 1.45 -6.16
CA SER A 157 -3.98 0.66 -6.97
C SER A 157 -2.65 1.40 -7.17
N ASP A 158 -1.57 0.69 -7.47
CA ASP A 158 -0.42 1.29 -8.15
C ASP A 158 -0.80 1.62 -9.61
N TRP A 159 0.02 2.40 -10.32
CA TRP A 159 -0.28 2.87 -11.69
C TRP A 159 -0.45 1.72 -12.68
N GLY A 160 -1.67 1.54 -13.19
CA GLY A 160 -1.97 0.49 -14.16
C GLY A 160 -1.91 -0.94 -13.60
N SER A 161 -1.94 -1.13 -12.29
CA SER A 161 -1.89 -2.45 -11.66
C SER A 161 -3.27 -3.12 -11.51
N THR A 162 -4.33 -2.48 -11.95
CA THR A 162 -5.67 -3.08 -12.04
C THR A 162 -5.83 -3.78 -13.38
N HIS A 163 -6.18 -5.07 -13.37
CA HIS A 163 -6.29 -5.88 -14.59
C HIS A 163 -7.74 -6.12 -14.98
N TYR A 164 -8.63 -6.35 -14.00
CA TYR A 164 -10.04 -6.66 -14.22
C TYR A 164 -10.95 -5.85 -13.30
N CYS A 165 -11.99 -5.22 -13.88
CA CYS A 165 -12.93 -4.35 -13.17
C CYS A 165 -13.66 -5.08 -12.02
N VAL A 166 -14.34 -6.20 -12.34
CA VAL A 166 -15.18 -6.91 -11.37
C VAL A 166 -14.39 -7.50 -10.20
N PRO A 167 -13.27 -8.22 -10.42
CA PRO A 167 -12.43 -8.69 -9.32
C PRO A 167 -11.92 -7.55 -8.43
N ALA A 168 -11.44 -6.44 -8.99
CA ALA A 168 -10.94 -5.30 -8.25
C ALA A 168 -12.03 -4.68 -7.36
N ALA A 169 -13.20 -4.38 -7.95
CA ALA A 169 -14.34 -3.83 -7.21
C ALA A 169 -14.80 -4.77 -6.09
N ARG A 170 -14.99 -6.07 -6.41
CA ARG A 170 -15.40 -7.08 -5.43
C ARG A 170 -14.37 -7.30 -4.33
N SER A 171 -13.09 -7.06 -4.58
CA SER A 171 -12.02 -7.20 -3.58
C SER A 171 -11.91 -6.01 -2.64
N GLY A 172 -12.57 -4.89 -2.92
CA GLY A 172 -12.54 -3.70 -2.08
C GLY A 172 -11.44 -2.71 -2.44
N LEU A 173 -11.03 -2.66 -3.72
CA LEU A 173 -10.26 -1.55 -4.28
C LEU A 173 -11.17 -0.33 -4.40
N ASP A 174 -10.79 0.79 -3.77
CA ASP A 174 -11.60 2.02 -3.77
C ASP A 174 -11.24 2.94 -4.94
N LEU A 175 -9.97 2.96 -5.35
CA LEU A 175 -9.48 3.88 -6.37
C LEU A 175 -8.47 3.21 -7.31
N GLU A 176 -8.81 3.16 -8.59
CA GLU A 176 -7.85 2.79 -9.63
C GLU A 176 -7.00 4.00 -10.05
N MET A 177 -5.68 3.83 -10.02
CA MET A 177 -4.69 4.80 -10.50
C MET A 177 -4.06 4.33 -11.83
N ALA A 178 -3.78 5.17 -12.78
CA ALA A 178 -4.07 6.60 -12.92
C ALA A 178 -5.13 6.80 -14.01
N GLY A 179 -6.39 6.94 -13.63
CA GLY A 179 -7.40 7.38 -14.57
C GLY A 179 -8.55 6.42 -14.89
N GLY A 180 -8.69 5.29 -14.16
CA GLY A 180 -9.86 4.44 -14.26
C GLY A 180 -10.03 3.77 -15.63
N GLU A 181 -9.01 3.05 -16.10
CA GLU A 181 -9.09 2.31 -17.35
C GLU A 181 -10.03 1.10 -17.23
N LYS A 182 -9.98 0.41 -16.11
CA LYS A 182 -10.78 -0.80 -15.82
C LYS A 182 -12.03 -0.48 -15.02
N MET A 183 -11.91 0.33 -13.96
CA MET A 183 -13.04 0.75 -13.13
C MET A 183 -13.66 2.07 -13.64
N ASN A 184 -13.80 2.22 -14.94
CA ASN A 184 -14.40 3.41 -15.54
C ASN A 184 -15.94 3.43 -15.34
N PRO A 185 -16.59 4.61 -15.37
CA PRO A 185 -18.01 4.73 -15.09
C PRO A 185 -18.91 3.89 -16.01
N LYS A 186 -18.52 3.69 -17.28
CA LYS A 186 -19.31 2.94 -18.25
C LYS A 186 -19.35 1.46 -17.89
N ASP A 187 -18.18 0.88 -17.64
CA ASP A 187 -18.08 -0.55 -17.32
C ASP A 187 -18.65 -0.85 -15.93
N MET A 188 -18.39 0.04 -14.94
CA MET A 188 -19.02 -0.07 -13.62
C MET A 188 -20.54 -0.02 -13.69
N ALA A 189 -21.14 0.89 -14.47
CA ALA A 189 -22.59 0.96 -14.65
C ALA A 189 -23.15 -0.32 -15.31
N TYR A 190 -22.40 -0.91 -16.24
CA TYR A 190 -22.79 -2.18 -16.86
C TYR A 190 -22.78 -3.32 -15.82
N TYR A 191 -21.69 -3.47 -15.05
CA TYR A 191 -21.56 -4.55 -14.07
C TYR A 191 -22.52 -4.41 -12.87
N LEU A 192 -22.88 -3.19 -12.50
CA LEU A 192 -23.95 -2.94 -11.52
C LEU A 192 -25.31 -3.39 -12.07
N LYS A 193 -25.60 -3.12 -13.35
CA LYS A 193 -26.86 -3.52 -13.99
C LYS A 193 -26.97 -5.03 -14.16
N THR A 194 -25.88 -5.74 -14.44
CA THR A 194 -25.86 -7.21 -14.57
C THR A 194 -25.83 -7.93 -13.22
N GLY A 195 -25.55 -7.22 -12.12
CA GLY A 195 -25.40 -7.82 -10.80
C GLY A 195 -24.00 -8.43 -10.56
N ASP A 196 -23.05 -8.20 -11.46
CA ASP A 196 -21.67 -8.65 -11.27
C ASP A 196 -20.93 -7.84 -10.20
N VAL A 197 -21.38 -6.63 -9.91
CA VAL A 197 -20.96 -5.78 -8.79
C VAL A 197 -22.21 -5.28 -8.09
N THR A 198 -22.18 -5.16 -6.76
CA THR A 198 -23.28 -4.61 -5.95
C THR A 198 -22.90 -3.26 -5.35
N MET A 199 -23.88 -2.51 -4.87
CA MET A 199 -23.66 -1.23 -4.18
C MET A 199 -23.37 -1.40 -2.69
N ASP A 200 -23.40 -2.65 -2.19
CA ASP A 200 -23.18 -3.01 -0.79
C ASP A 200 -21.70 -3.28 -0.49
#